data_91ca0211597db952e22fee24480ed5cf
#
_entry.id   91ca0211597db952e22fee24480ed5cf
#
_cell.length_a   1.000
_cell.length_b   1.000
_cell.length_c   1.000
_cell.angle_alpha   90.00
_cell.angle_beta   90.00
_cell.angle_gamma   90.00
#
_symmetry.space_group_name_H-M   'P 1'
#
loop_
_entity.id
_entity.type
_entity.pdbx_description
1 polymer ?
#
loop_
_entity_poly.entity_id
_entity_poly.type
_entity_poly.pdbx_seq_one_letter_code
_entity_poly.pdbx_strand_id
1 'polypeptide(L)'
;VGKSTLLNAMVKKRVAAVGDQPAVTKSQQRIDISSRLTLYDTPGMLWPKIAHPVDGLMLAASHAVGVNAYIDIEVASFLAGFLLEQYPALLAARYNLKTEGLDAVAVIEAIARKRGCILKGRGGELDLERAALILLIDYRTGALGRISLETPTLRAARARELKLKGPVQDDTLAD
;
A
#
# COMPACT_ATOMS: atom_id res chain seq x y z
N VAL A 1 -3.71 1.36 9.93
CA VAL A 1 -4.57 0.28 9.43
C VAL A 1 -4.57 -0.87 10.43
N GLY A 2 -5.73 -1.50 10.69
CA GLY A 2 -5.85 -2.69 11.56
C GLY A 2 -5.84 -2.44 13.07
N LYS A 3 -5.61 -1.24 13.56
CA LYS A 3 -5.53 -0.90 14.99
C LYS A 3 -6.80 -1.29 15.76
N SER A 4 -7.96 -0.81 15.33
CA SER A 4 -9.25 -1.12 15.95
C SER A 4 -9.67 -2.59 15.74
N THR A 5 -9.25 -3.20 14.62
CA THR A 5 -9.44 -4.63 14.36
C THR A 5 -8.68 -5.48 15.39
N LEU A 6 -7.39 -5.14 15.62
CA LEU A 6 -6.56 -5.81 16.61
C LEU A 6 -7.16 -5.66 18.02
N LEU A 7 -7.60 -4.47 18.37
CA LEU A 7 -8.24 -4.17 19.65
C LEU A 7 -9.50 -5.03 19.85
N ASN A 8 -10.39 -5.11 18.86
CA ASN A 8 -11.59 -5.96 18.92
C ASN A 8 -11.21 -7.45 19.09
N ALA A 9 -10.14 -7.90 18.43
CA ALA A 9 -9.65 -9.28 18.59
C ALA A 9 -9.13 -9.56 20.00
N MET A 10 -8.39 -8.60 20.60
CA MET A 10 -7.89 -8.73 21.98
C MET A 10 -9.00 -8.78 23.01
N VAL A 11 -10.04 -7.98 22.83
CA VAL A 11 -11.21 -7.91 23.75
C VAL A 11 -12.22 -9.02 23.49
N LYS A 12 -12.11 -9.72 22.36
CA LYS A 12 -13.07 -10.73 21.86
C LYS A 12 -14.51 -10.18 21.74
N LYS A 13 -14.63 -8.88 21.54
CA LYS A 13 -15.92 -8.17 21.36
C LYS A 13 -15.71 -7.01 20.36
N ARG A 14 -16.78 -6.61 19.69
CA ARG A 14 -16.77 -5.42 18.84
C ARG A 14 -16.98 -4.17 19.70
N VAL A 15 -15.89 -3.58 20.18
CA VAL A 15 -15.88 -2.38 21.03
C VAL A 15 -15.42 -1.14 20.28
N ALA A 16 -14.72 -1.30 19.15
CA ALA A 16 -14.28 -0.22 18.29
C ALA A 16 -14.85 -0.39 16.88
N ALA A 17 -15.21 0.73 16.24
CA ALA A 17 -15.65 0.74 14.85
C ALA A 17 -14.50 0.35 13.93
N VAL A 18 -14.76 -0.57 13.01
CA VAL A 18 -13.81 -1.03 11.99
C VAL A 18 -14.41 -0.74 10.63
N GLY A 19 -13.62 -0.17 9.74
CA GLY A 19 -13.99 0.07 8.35
C GLY A 19 -12.76 -0.01 7.46
N ASP A 20 -13.01 -0.21 6.18
CA ASP A 20 -11.98 -0.35 5.13
C ASP A 20 -11.52 1.01 4.58
N GLN A 21 -11.67 2.05 5.40
CA GLN A 21 -11.29 3.42 5.08
C GLN A 21 -10.41 4.00 6.18
N PRO A 22 -9.47 4.91 5.85
CA PRO A 22 -8.73 5.66 6.84
C PRO A 22 -9.66 6.55 7.69
N ALA A 23 -9.21 6.88 8.92
CA ALA A 23 -9.92 7.78 9.85
C ALA A 23 -11.32 7.32 10.31
N VAL A 24 -11.57 6.01 10.42
CA VAL A 24 -12.84 5.47 10.97
C VAL A 24 -13.03 5.86 12.43
N THR A 25 -11.97 5.83 13.24
CA THR A 25 -11.99 6.25 14.65
C THR A 25 -11.87 7.77 14.73
N LYS A 26 -12.94 8.45 15.16
CA LYS A 26 -13.03 9.92 15.22
C LYS A 26 -12.63 10.51 16.58
N SER A 27 -12.74 9.73 17.66
CA SER A 27 -12.41 10.15 19.03
C SER A 27 -11.67 9.05 19.76
N GLN A 28 -10.89 9.44 20.76
CA GLN A 28 -10.24 8.47 21.64
C GLN A 28 -11.29 7.69 22.44
N GLN A 29 -11.17 6.36 22.46
CA GLN A 29 -12.03 5.48 23.25
C GLN A 29 -11.19 4.74 24.27
N ARG A 30 -11.65 4.76 25.54
CA ARG A 30 -11.07 3.97 26.61
C ARG A 30 -11.84 2.65 26.72
N ILE A 31 -11.09 1.54 26.81
CA ILE A 31 -11.64 0.19 26.89
C ILE A 31 -10.92 -0.56 28.01
N ASP A 32 -11.64 -0.86 29.08
CA ASP A 32 -11.10 -1.64 30.19
C ASP A 32 -11.25 -3.13 29.87
N ILE A 33 -10.11 -3.83 29.69
CA ILE A 33 -10.07 -5.27 29.44
C ILE A 33 -10.15 -6.05 30.75
N SER A 34 -9.47 -5.57 31.78
CA SER A 34 -9.47 -6.14 33.13
C SER A 34 -9.18 -5.05 34.15
N SER A 35 -9.22 -5.40 35.45
CA SER A 35 -8.86 -4.48 36.52
C SER A 35 -7.42 -3.95 36.44
N ARG A 36 -6.54 -4.58 35.65
CA ARG A 36 -5.14 -4.23 35.50
C ARG A 36 -4.75 -3.72 34.11
N LEU A 37 -5.66 -3.81 33.12
CA LEU A 37 -5.35 -3.49 31.72
C LEU A 37 -6.45 -2.65 31.11
N THR A 38 -6.10 -1.43 30.77
CA THR A 38 -6.92 -0.48 30.00
C THR A 38 -6.26 -0.23 28.66
N LEU A 39 -7.01 -0.30 27.57
CA LEU A 39 -6.59 0.07 26.23
C LEU A 39 -7.25 1.38 25.82
N TYR A 40 -6.50 2.16 25.02
CA TYR A 40 -7.00 3.38 24.40
C TYR A 40 -6.97 3.22 22.89
N ASP A 41 -8.12 3.25 22.22
CA ASP A 41 -8.18 3.39 20.75
C ASP A 41 -8.13 4.87 20.39
N THR A 42 -7.08 5.27 19.68
CA THR A 42 -6.87 6.66 19.28
C THR A 42 -7.09 6.80 17.77
N PRO A 43 -7.61 7.94 17.30
CA PRO A 43 -7.69 8.23 15.88
C PRO A 43 -6.34 8.04 15.19
N GLY A 44 -6.37 7.45 13.98
CA GLY A 44 -5.20 7.41 13.13
C GLY A 44 -4.89 8.81 12.60
N MET A 45 -3.69 9.31 12.86
CA MET A 45 -3.21 10.58 12.32
C MET A 45 -2.02 10.34 11.43
N LEU A 46 -2.03 10.96 10.25
CA LEU A 46 -0.88 11.10 9.38
C LEU A 46 -0.37 12.53 9.46
N TRP A 47 0.90 12.72 9.17
CA TRP A 47 1.46 14.05 9.04
C TRP A 47 0.75 14.81 7.93
N PRO A 48 0.44 16.11 8.08
CA PRO A 48 -0.24 16.92 7.07
C PRO A 48 0.49 16.95 5.72
N LYS A 49 1.83 16.87 5.74
CA LYS A 49 2.68 16.81 4.55
C LYS A 49 3.57 15.57 4.62
N ILE A 50 3.50 14.74 3.59
CA ILE A 50 4.41 13.61 3.39
C ILE A 50 5.66 14.16 2.71
N ALA A 51 6.79 14.10 3.40
CA ALA A 51 8.04 14.73 2.96
C ALA A 51 8.61 14.09 1.68
N HIS A 52 8.38 12.79 1.46
CA HIS A 52 8.96 12.08 0.34
C HIS A 52 7.88 11.36 -0.47
N PRO A 53 7.86 11.51 -1.81
CA PRO A 53 6.86 10.86 -2.67
C PRO A 53 6.78 9.34 -2.48
N VAL A 54 7.93 8.68 -2.30
CA VAL A 54 7.98 7.22 -2.09
C VAL A 54 7.28 6.79 -0.80
N ASP A 55 7.37 7.59 0.27
CA ASP A 55 6.64 7.31 1.52
C ASP A 55 5.12 7.39 1.27
N GLY A 56 4.68 8.34 0.42
CA GLY A 56 3.29 8.46 -0.02
C GLY A 56 2.81 7.22 -0.79
N LEU A 57 3.62 6.73 -1.74
CA LEU A 57 3.32 5.51 -2.50
C LEU A 57 3.23 4.27 -1.60
N MET A 58 4.10 4.13 -0.60
CA MET A 58 4.05 3.04 0.37
C MET A 58 2.79 3.10 1.25
N LEU A 59 2.41 4.30 1.71
CA LEU A 59 1.18 4.51 2.47
C LEU A 59 -0.06 4.23 1.62
N ALA A 60 -0.06 4.62 0.34
CA ALA A 60 -1.12 4.33 -0.60
C ALA A 60 -1.21 2.82 -0.90
N ALA A 61 -0.08 2.16 -1.16
CA ALA A 61 -0.04 0.72 -1.39
C ALA A 61 -0.63 -0.06 -0.21
N SER A 62 -0.32 0.34 1.04
CA SER A 62 -0.86 -0.27 2.27
C SER A 62 -2.28 0.20 2.65
N HIS A 63 -2.92 1.02 1.82
CA HIS A 63 -4.24 1.60 2.09
C HIS A 63 -4.31 2.44 3.38
N ALA A 64 -3.20 3.07 3.75
CA ALA A 64 -3.13 3.95 4.92
C ALA A 64 -3.63 5.38 4.63
N VAL A 65 -3.73 5.76 3.35
CA VAL A 65 -4.33 7.01 2.86
C VAL A 65 -5.59 6.71 2.05
N GLY A 66 -6.49 7.69 1.96
CA GLY A 66 -7.77 7.53 1.23
C GLY A 66 -7.56 7.36 -0.27
N VAL A 67 -8.47 6.62 -0.92
CA VAL A 67 -8.41 6.29 -2.36
C VAL A 67 -8.38 7.52 -3.28
N ASN A 68 -8.91 8.65 -2.83
CA ASN A 68 -8.90 9.90 -3.61
C ASN A 68 -7.56 10.66 -3.54
N ALA A 69 -6.58 10.14 -2.77
CA ALA A 69 -5.30 10.81 -2.58
C ALA A 69 -4.20 10.32 -3.52
N TYR A 70 -4.49 9.35 -4.39
CA TYR A 70 -3.51 8.75 -5.30
C TYR A 70 -4.17 8.13 -6.53
N ILE A 71 -3.37 7.81 -7.55
CA ILE A 71 -3.77 7.12 -8.77
C ILE A 71 -3.35 5.65 -8.65
N ASP A 72 -4.29 4.73 -8.73
CA ASP A 72 -4.05 3.29 -8.50
C ASP A 72 -2.95 2.72 -9.38
N ILE A 73 -2.89 3.10 -10.67
CA ILE A 73 -1.88 2.61 -11.60
C ILE A 73 -0.46 3.05 -11.23
N GLU A 74 -0.29 4.25 -10.69
CA GLU A 74 1.01 4.75 -10.24
C GLU A 74 1.50 3.99 -9.01
N VAL A 75 0.60 3.78 -8.03
CA VAL A 75 0.89 3.02 -6.82
C VAL A 75 1.19 1.55 -7.15
N ALA A 76 0.42 0.96 -8.07
CA ALA A 76 0.66 -0.40 -8.54
C ALA A 76 1.97 -0.55 -9.31
N SER A 77 2.35 0.44 -10.13
CA SER A 77 3.63 0.46 -10.83
C SER A 77 4.81 0.54 -9.86
N PHE A 78 4.71 1.40 -8.84
CA PHE A 78 5.69 1.43 -7.76
C PHE A 78 5.79 0.07 -7.05
N LEU A 79 4.65 -0.52 -6.67
CA LEU A 79 4.62 -1.80 -5.98
C LEU A 79 5.19 -2.92 -6.85
N ALA A 80 4.85 -2.96 -8.15
CA ALA A 80 5.36 -3.95 -9.10
C ALA A 80 6.89 -3.87 -9.22
N GLY A 81 7.45 -2.66 -9.38
CA GLY A 81 8.90 -2.45 -9.41
C GLY A 81 9.58 -2.89 -8.11
N PHE A 82 9.02 -2.51 -6.98
CA PHE A 82 9.52 -2.93 -5.66
C PHE A 82 9.50 -4.46 -5.49
N LEU A 83 8.42 -5.11 -5.92
CA LEU A 83 8.30 -6.57 -5.83
C LEU A 83 9.25 -7.30 -6.78
N LEU A 84 9.50 -6.77 -7.98
CA LEU A 84 10.50 -7.31 -8.89
C LEU A 84 11.90 -7.30 -8.27
N GLU A 85 12.23 -6.23 -7.58
CA GLU A 85 13.55 -6.06 -6.96
C GLU A 85 13.73 -6.88 -5.69
N GLN A 86 12.74 -6.83 -4.79
CA GLN A 86 12.88 -7.39 -3.44
C GLN A 86 12.23 -8.76 -3.27
N TYR A 87 11.19 -9.09 -4.04
CA TYR A 87 10.37 -10.30 -3.88
C TYR A 87 9.96 -10.95 -5.21
N PRO A 88 10.90 -11.14 -6.19
CA PRO A 88 10.54 -11.66 -7.52
C PRO A 88 9.88 -13.04 -7.45
N ALA A 89 10.31 -13.89 -6.52
CA ALA A 89 9.76 -15.23 -6.34
C ALA A 89 8.27 -15.21 -5.93
N LEU A 90 7.83 -14.22 -5.14
CA LEU A 90 6.44 -14.08 -4.74
C LEU A 90 5.55 -13.66 -5.92
N LEU A 91 6.02 -12.74 -6.78
CA LEU A 91 5.35 -12.39 -8.03
C LEU A 91 5.25 -13.60 -8.96
N ALA A 92 6.37 -14.29 -9.17
CA ALA A 92 6.42 -15.48 -10.02
C ALA A 92 5.41 -16.55 -9.55
N ALA A 93 5.40 -16.85 -8.26
CA ALA A 93 4.49 -17.83 -7.68
C ALA A 93 3.01 -17.41 -7.79
N ARG A 94 2.69 -16.15 -7.46
CA ARG A 94 1.31 -15.67 -7.43
C ARG A 94 0.65 -15.61 -8.80
N TYR A 95 1.39 -15.15 -9.82
CA TYR A 95 0.86 -14.91 -11.15
C TYR A 95 1.37 -15.89 -12.21
N ASN A 96 2.19 -16.86 -11.84
CA ASN A 96 2.85 -17.78 -12.76
C ASN A 96 3.59 -17.02 -13.87
N LEU A 97 4.49 -16.10 -13.47
CA LEU A 97 5.26 -15.24 -14.35
C LEU A 97 6.75 -15.62 -14.32
N LYS A 98 7.41 -15.42 -15.46
CA LYS A 98 8.88 -15.31 -15.48
C LYS A 98 9.21 -13.83 -15.24
N THR A 99 9.91 -13.53 -14.17
CA THR A 99 10.17 -12.15 -13.72
C THR A 99 11.43 -11.55 -14.32
N GLU A 100 12.29 -12.38 -14.92
CA GLU A 100 13.55 -11.93 -15.50
C GLU A 100 13.30 -10.99 -16.69
N GLY A 101 13.92 -9.81 -16.66
CA GLY A 101 13.82 -8.82 -17.72
C GLY A 101 12.51 -8.05 -17.81
N LEU A 102 11.58 -8.28 -16.87
CA LEU A 102 10.37 -7.46 -16.78
C LEU A 102 10.65 -6.14 -16.06
N ASP A 103 9.96 -5.09 -16.49
CA ASP A 103 9.78 -3.86 -15.74
C ASP A 103 8.39 -3.82 -15.06
N ALA A 104 8.13 -2.75 -14.31
CA ALA A 104 6.89 -2.59 -13.56
C ALA A 104 5.64 -2.61 -14.44
N VAL A 105 5.72 -2.02 -15.65
CA VAL A 105 4.60 -1.95 -16.60
C VAL A 105 4.33 -3.34 -17.18
N ALA A 106 5.40 -4.03 -17.60
CA ALA A 106 5.30 -5.39 -18.12
C ALA A 106 4.71 -6.38 -17.10
N VAL A 107 4.98 -6.19 -15.80
CA VAL A 107 4.32 -6.97 -14.73
C VAL A 107 2.81 -6.73 -14.71
N ILE A 108 2.36 -5.47 -14.75
CA ILE A 108 0.92 -5.14 -14.75
C ILE A 108 0.25 -5.70 -16.00
N GLU A 109 0.87 -5.57 -17.16
CA GLU A 109 0.35 -6.18 -18.40
C GLU A 109 0.27 -7.70 -18.32
N ALA A 110 1.31 -8.35 -17.75
CA ALA A 110 1.31 -9.79 -17.59
C ALA A 110 0.19 -10.24 -16.62
N ILE A 111 -0.05 -9.49 -15.54
CA ILE A 111 -1.19 -9.71 -14.64
C ILE A 111 -2.50 -9.54 -15.40
N ALA A 112 -2.64 -8.48 -16.22
CA ALA A 112 -3.84 -8.24 -17.03
C ALA A 112 -4.16 -9.44 -17.94
N ARG A 113 -3.15 -9.93 -18.68
CA ARG A 113 -3.29 -11.12 -19.55
C ARG A 113 -3.69 -12.36 -18.74
N LYS A 114 -3.01 -12.64 -17.62
CA LYS A 114 -3.26 -13.83 -16.78
C LYS A 114 -4.63 -13.81 -16.09
N ARG A 115 -5.14 -12.62 -15.75
CA ARG A 115 -6.43 -12.44 -15.07
C ARG A 115 -7.58 -12.14 -16.02
N GLY A 116 -7.33 -12.07 -17.33
CA GLY A 116 -8.34 -11.75 -18.33
C GLY A 116 -8.92 -10.35 -18.16
N CYS A 117 -8.07 -9.38 -17.78
CA CYS A 117 -8.45 -7.98 -17.68
C CYS A 117 -8.45 -7.36 -19.08
N ILE A 118 -9.61 -7.36 -19.73
CA ILE A 118 -9.80 -6.88 -21.11
C ILE A 118 -10.91 -5.83 -21.10
N LEU A 119 -10.68 -4.72 -21.80
CA LEU A 119 -11.67 -3.66 -22.01
C LEU A 119 -12.78 -4.14 -22.93
N LYS A 120 -14.03 -3.98 -22.50
CA LYS A 120 -15.19 -4.34 -23.32
C LYS A 120 -15.30 -3.44 -24.54
N GLY A 121 -15.48 -4.04 -25.72
CA GLY A 121 -15.70 -3.28 -26.97
C GLY A 121 -14.46 -2.64 -27.60
N ARG A 122 -13.26 -2.90 -27.09
CA ARG A 122 -11.99 -2.34 -27.60
C ARG A 122 -11.03 -3.40 -28.13
N GLY A 123 -11.51 -4.33 -28.93
CA GLY A 123 -10.65 -5.22 -29.73
C GLY A 123 -9.61 -6.05 -28.94
N GLY A 124 -9.84 -6.33 -27.66
CA GLY A 124 -8.90 -7.11 -26.84
C GLY A 124 -7.83 -6.28 -26.12
N GLU A 125 -7.98 -4.95 -26.06
CA GLU A 125 -7.11 -4.07 -25.31
C GLU A 125 -7.10 -4.41 -23.80
N LEU A 126 -5.93 -4.41 -23.18
CA LEU A 126 -5.76 -4.74 -21.77
C LEU A 126 -6.31 -3.63 -20.86
N ASP A 127 -7.05 -4.04 -19.85
CA ASP A 127 -7.51 -3.20 -18.75
C ASP A 127 -6.44 -3.15 -17.67
N LEU A 128 -5.49 -2.22 -17.81
CA LEU A 128 -4.36 -2.06 -16.89
C LEU A 128 -4.79 -1.51 -15.53
N GLU A 129 -5.83 -0.70 -15.49
CA GLU A 129 -6.38 -0.18 -14.23
C GLU A 129 -6.93 -1.31 -13.36
N ARG A 130 -7.69 -2.21 -13.98
CA ARG A 130 -8.20 -3.40 -13.29
C ARG A 130 -7.07 -4.32 -12.84
N ALA A 131 -6.02 -4.49 -13.64
CA ALA A 131 -4.86 -5.29 -13.26
C ALA A 131 -4.08 -4.65 -12.10
N ALA A 132 -3.93 -3.33 -12.10
CA ALA A 132 -3.33 -2.57 -11.02
C ALA A 132 -4.09 -2.77 -9.69
N LEU A 133 -5.42 -2.66 -9.72
CA LEU A 133 -6.26 -2.93 -8.55
C LEU A 133 -6.10 -4.37 -8.03
N ILE A 134 -6.01 -5.36 -8.92
CA ILE A 134 -5.77 -6.76 -8.52
C ILE A 134 -4.44 -6.88 -7.78
N LEU A 135 -3.36 -6.28 -8.28
CA LEU A 135 -2.05 -6.30 -7.61
C LEU A 135 -2.11 -5.67 -6.21
N LEU A 136 -2.75 -4.50 -6.10
CA LEU A 136 -2.92 -3.79 -4.83
C LEU A 136 -3.75 -4.60 -3.83
N ILE A 137 -4.85 -5.22 -4.28
CA ILE A 137 -5.70 -6.07 -3.44
C ILE A 137 -4.92 -7.31 -3.00
N ASP A 138 -4.22 -8.00 -3.90
CA ASP A 138 -3.42 -9.18 -3.58
C ASP A 138 -2.33 -8.86 -2.55
N TYR A 139 -1.72 -7.67 -2.62
CA TYR A 139 -0.77 -7.19 -1.63
C TYR A 139 -1.47 -6.95 -0.26
N ARG A 140 -2.54 -6.19 -0.24
CA ARG A 140 -3.26 -5.77 0.99
C ARG A 140 -3.89 -6.95 1.74
N THR A 141 -4.31 -7.98 1.01
CA THR A 141 -4.89 -9.20 1.58
C THR A 141 -3.85 -10.24 1.99
N GLY A 142 -2.57 -10.02 1.66
CA GLY A 142 -1.50 -10.97 1.91
C GLY A 142 -1.47 -12.16 0.95
N ALA A 143 -2.23 -12.12 -0.15
CA ALA A 143 -2.27 -13.19 -1.16
C ALA A 143 -0.94 -13.37 -1.91
N LEU A 144 -0.09 -12.33 -1.92
CA LEU A 144 1.29 -12.38 -2.43
C LEU A 144 2.26 -13.04 -1.46
N GLY A 145 1.92 -13.15 -0.17
CA GLY A 145 2.81 -13.63 0.87
C GLY A 145 3.22 -12.53 1.86
N ARG A 146 4.28 -12.81 2.64
CA ARG A 146 4.78 -11.87 3.65
C ARG A 146 5.74 -10.87 3.00
N ILE A 147 5.33 -9.61 2.95
CA ILE A 147 6.07 -8.51 2.32
C ILE A 147 6.23 -7.38 3.31
N SER A 148 7.44 -6.83 3.41
CA SER A 148 7.71 -5.56 4.08
C SER A 148 8.15 -4.54 3.03
N LEU A 149 7.43 -3.43 2.90
CA LEU A 149 7.79 -2.36 1.97
C LEU A 149 9.02 -1.59 2.41
N GLU A 150 9.38 -1.69 3.68
CA GLU A 150 10.56 -1.03 4.22
C GLU A 150 11.24 -1.89 5.29
N THR A 151 12.56 -1.96 5.21
CA THR A 151 13.42 -2.53 6.24
C THR A 151 14.36 -1.43 6.77
N PRO A 152 14.98 -1.58 7.95
CA PRO A 152 15.97 -0.62 8.45
C PRO A 152 17.10 -0.34 7.44
N THR A 153 17.55 -1.36 6.73
CA THR A 153 18.60 -1.26 5.71
C THR A 153 18.12 -0.44 4.49
N LEU A 154 16.95 -0.75 3.95
CA LEU A 154 16.35 -0.01 2.83
C LEU A 154 16.08 1.45 3.21
N ARG A 155 15.59 1.71 4.43
CA ARG A 155 15.38 3.08 4.93
C ARG A 155 16.68 3.85 5.02
N ALA A 156 17.75 3.23 5.56
CA ALA A 156 19.06 3.86 5.67
C ALA A 156 19.65 4.18 4.29
N ALA A 157 19.56 3.26 3.32
CA ALA A 157 20.01 3.49 1.95
C ALA A 157 19.25 4.66 1.30
N ARG A 158 17.92 4.66 1.37
CA ARG A 158 17.08 5.74 0.84
C ARG A 158 17.38 7.10 1.49
N ALA A 159 17.57 7.12 2.82
CA ALA A 159 17.93 8.36 3.53
C ALA A 159 19.28 8.92 3.08
N ARG A 160 20.24 8.08 2.69
CA ARG A 160 21.53 8.51 2.11
C ARG A 160 21.34 9.11 0.73
N GLU A 161 20.57 8.47 -0.14
CA GLU A 161 20.26 8.98 -1.49
C GLU A 161 19.58 10.35 -1.44
N LEU A 162 18.62 10.52 -0.52
CA LEU A 162 17.91 11.78 -0.34
C LEU A 162 18.82 12.91 0.13
N LYS A 163 19.77 12.61 1.04
CA LYS A 163 20.78 13.58 1.47
C LYS A 163 21.72 13.99 0.34
N LEU A 164 22.04 13.06 -0.56
CA LEU A 164 22.89 13.34 -1.73
C LEU A 164 22.19 14.18 -2.81
N LYS A 165 20.85 14.06 -2.92
CA LYS A 165 20.04 14.81 -3.91
C LYS A 165 19.64 16.22 -3.46
N GLY A 166 19.92 16.60 -2.19
CA GLY A 166 19.49 17.88 -1.63
C GLY A 166 17.98 17.99 -1.36
N PRO A 167 17.49 19.09 -0.81
CA PRO A 167 16.06 19.31 -0.63
C PRO A 167 15.39 19.44 -2.00
N VAL A 168 14.28 18.73 -2.19
CA VAL A 168 13.41 18.90 -3.36
C VAL A 168 12.98 20.36 -3.39
N GLN A 169 13.39 21.12 -4.40
CA GLN A 169 12.87 22.47 -4.64
C GLN A 169 11.38 22.34 -4.95
N ASP A 170 10.56 22.97 -4.12
CA ASP A 170 9.11 23.06 -4.28
C ASP A 170 8.85 24.16 -5.32
N ASP A 171 8.85 23.82 -6.62
CA ASP A 171 8.58 24.76 -7.73
C ASP A 171 7.09 25.14 -7.85
N THR A 172 6.28 24.89 -6.83
CA THR A 172 4.84 25.20 -6.85
C THR A 172 4.43 26.26 -5.84
N LEU A 173 5.15 27.41 -5.83
CA LEU A 173 4.63 28.64 -5.24
C LEU A 173 5.15 29.83 -6.05
N ALA A 174 4.67 29.95 -7.29
CA ALA A 174 4.65 31.20 -8.02
C ALA A 174 3.36 31.18 -8.89
N ASP A 175 2.43 31.96 -8.44
CA ASP A 175 1.29 32.69 -8.98
C ASP A 175 -0.02 32.40 -8.28
#